data_e8cd6b3193f17325a72b67f35dcf31ff
#
_entry.id   e8cd6b3193f17325a72b67f35dcf31ff
#
_cell.length_a   1.000
_cell.length_b   1.000
_cell.length_c   1.000
_cell.angle_alpha   90.00
_cell.angle_beta   90.00
_cell.angle_gamma   90.00
#
_symmetry.space_group_name_H-M   'P 1'
#
loop_
_entity.id
_entity.type
_entity.pdbx_description
1 polymer ?
#
loop_
_entity_poly.entity_id
_entity_poly.type
_entity_poly.pdbx_seq_one_letter_code
_entity_poly.pdbx_strand_id
1 'polypeptide(L)'
;MKNIWERIKKAGGRLEECGRRFPFSFVALCLITVYGIYLIIWEEEGTKLLFSLIIASLLCFLGELSYEYGIHKFDKLGPLVSVLAAAISYLLQRHFDNIYIYTALAALCISIVALIAFVLYHKKEDRPIVSHLIKSGFIVAVFTGVVFAGVSVCLAAFHFLIFHFDQVWKIYGILYLLAVGLFGVTLFLSYVPRPDEEVSIPATYRTIIHKALFFIYLILIGILYLYILKIIVTWKMPVGRLNWFGSFALLFYVFFYLSVDEKDGRYQALFKKHGAYLLIPVLAIQIFAIIIRLNAYGLTTARMMSLILIVIAVGFMAAQIFGFHVSLCFPLILLLAFVFTCTPLNIYDVPNRAQEKRLKNALTEGGALVDGVLNDTVNMEAQYLEDARSAYDYLRYSSGNKSSFFEEFSNSKIASSFDNNTYNNRITSFYYSVDLEGKTFDISAFKQMKLISQFDEEYAKEAESFFAGLDPNKREEYEK
;
A
#
# COMPACT_ATOMS: atom_id res chain seq x y z
N MET A 1 28.65 -0.70 -30.76
CA MET A 1 29.16 0.46 -29.99
C MET A 1 28.54 1.80 -30.39
N LYS A 2 28.46 2.17 -31.69
CA LYS A 2 27.79 3.43 -32.13
C LYS A 2 26.36 3.61 -31.54
N ASN A 3 25.53 2.58 -31.60
CA ASN A 3 24.14 2.63 -31.07
C ASN A 3 24.05 2.85 -29.55
N ILE A 4 25.02 2.36 -28.77
CA ILE A 4 25.04 2.55 -27.30
C ILE A 4 25.48 3.99 -26.98
N TRP A 5 26.49 4.49 -27.66
CA TRP A 5 26.98 5.85 -27.49
C TRP A 5 25.94 6.92 -27.88
N GLU A 6 25.20 6.69 -28.94
CA GLU A 6 24.08 7.56 -29.32
C GLU A 6 22.95 7.56 -28.29
N ARG A 7 22.66 6.39 -27.68
CA ARG A 7 21.65 6.29 -26.59
C ARG A 7 22.10 7.01 -25.32
N ILE A 8 23.39 6.89 -24.96
CA ILE A 8 23.98 7.63 -23.82
C ILE A 8 23.94 9.13 -24.06
N LYS A 9 24.35 9.59 -25.25
CA LYS A 9 24.30 11.00 -25.65
C LYS A 9 22.85 11.53 -25.63
N LYS A 10 21.88 10.74 -26.09
CA LYS A 10 20.47 11.06 -26.05
C LYS A 10 19.92 11.13 -24.61
N ALA A 11 20.37 10.24 -23.72
CA ALA A 11 20.03 10.30 -22.29
C ALA A 11 20.62 11.56 -21.62
N GLY A 12 21.88 11.90 -21.92
CA GLY A 12 22.51 13.15 -21.44
C GLY A 12 21.76 14.40 -21.89
N GLY A 13 21.36 14.48 -23.16
CA GLY A 13 20.55 15.56 -23.68
C GLY A 13 19.19 15.70 -23.00
N ARG A 14 18.56 14.58 -22.62
CA ARG A 14 17.31 14.57 -21.87
C ARG A 14 17.46 15.05 -20.43
N LEU A 15 18.58 14.76 -19.78
CA LEU A 15 18.87 15.29 -18.44
C LEU A 15 19.01 16.80 -18.45
N GLU A 16 19.73 17.34 -19.44
CA GLU A 16 19.87 18.79 -19.64
C GLU A 16 18.49 19.41 -19.92
N GLU A 17 17.70 18.79 -20.77
CA GLU A 17 16.32 19.23 -21.06
C GLU A 17 15.44 19.22 -19.81
N CYS A 18 15.54 18.18 -18.95
CA CYS A 18 14.82 18.11 -17.69
C CYS A 18 15.20 19.26 -16.75
N GLY A 19 16.51 19.53 -16.59
CA GLY A 19 16.98 20.65 -15.76
C GLY A 19 16.55 22.02 -16.26
N ARG A 20 16.38 22.20 -17.58
CA ARG A 20 15.82 23.43 -18.16
C ARG A 20 14.30 23.52 -18.02
N ARG A 21 13.61 22.39 -18.10
CA ARG A 21 12.14 22.29 -18.06
C ARG A 21 11.59 22.36 -16.64
N PHE A 22 12.27 21.68 -15.70
CA PHE A 22 11.88 21.55 -14.30
C PHE A 22 13.05 21.93 -13.37
N PRO A 23 13.53 23.18 -13.39
CA PRO A 23 14.73 23.59 -12.67
C PRO A 23 14.58 23.47 -11.14
N PHE A 24 13.44 23.83 -10.59
CA PHE A 24 13.22 23.78 -9.13
C PHE A 24 13.03 22.35 -8.63
N SER A 25 12.34 21.50 -9.40
CA SER A 25 12.25 20.05 -9.11
C SER A 25 13.62 19.38 -9.13
N PHE A 26 14.46 19.74 -10.08
CA PHE A 26 15.83 19.23 -10.16
C PHE A 26 16.67 19.66 -8.95
N VAL A 27 16.60 20.93 -8.54
CA VAL A 27 17.28 21.42 -7.34
C VAL A 27 16.78 20.71 -6.09
N ALA A 28 15.47 20.49 -5.96
CA ALA A 28 14.90 19.75 -4.84
C ALA A 28 15.40 18.29 -4.79
N LEU A 29 15.52 17.63 -5.94
CA LEU A 29 16.10 16.27 -6.03
C LEU A 29 17.59 16.26 -5.63
N CYS A 30 18.35 17.27 -6.03
CA CYS A 30 19.74 17.42 -5.59
C CYS A 30 19.82 17.56 -4.05
N LEU A 31 18.95 18.37 -3.44
CA LEU A 31 18.90 18.55 -1.98
C LEU A 31 18.53 17.24 -1.27
N ILE A 32 17.54 16.49 -1.78
CA ILE A 32 17.17 15.17 -1.25
C ILE A 32 18.37 14.22 -1.31
N THR A 33 19.08 14.20 -2.43
CA THR A 33 20.25 13.33 -2.64
C THR A 33 21.38 13.69 -1.69
N VAL A 34 21.73 14.98 -1.60
CA VAL A 34 22.81 15.46 -0.70
C VAL A 34 22.46 15.16 0.75
N TYR A 35 21.22 15.42 1.17
CA TYR A 35 20.78 15.13 2.54
C TYR A 35 20.73 13.62 2.80
N GLY A 36 20.28 12.82 1.85
CA GLY A 36 20.30 11.34 1.98
C GLY A 36 21.73 10.79 2.09
N ILE A 37 22.69 11.35 1.35
CA ILE A 37 24.11 11.00 1.49
C ILE A 37 24.62 11.40 2.88
N TYR A 38 24.26 12.58 3.38
CA TYR A 38 24.60 13.01 4.74
C TYR A 38 24.11 11.99 5.78
N LEU A 39 22.84 11.56 5.71
CA LEU A 39 22.27 10.55 6.63
C LEU A 39 23.00 9.21 6.58
N ILE A 40 23.42 8.75 5.39
CA ILE A 40 24.19 7.49 5.22
C ILE A 40 25.59 7.62 5.84
N ILE A 41 26.26 8.74 5.65
CA ILE A 41 27.63 8.93 6.16
C ILE A 41 27.64 9.00 7.68
N TRP A 42 26.74 9.80 8.27
CA TRP A 42 26.73 10.10 9.69
C TRP A 42 25.83 9.18 10.52
N GLU A 43 25.11 8.24 9.87
CA GLU A 43 24.18 7.30 10.50
C GLU A 43 23.12 7.99 11.39
N GLU A 44 22.68 9.19 10.98
CA GLU A 44 21.69 9.96 11.70
C GLU A 44 20.26 9.61 11.30
N GLU A 45 19.34 9.69 12.28
CA GLU A 45 17.91 9.59 12.05
C GLU A 45 17.34 10.93 11.56
N GLY A 46 17.28 11.11 10.24
CA GLY A 46 16.79 12.36 9.62
C GLY A 46 15.55 12.17 8.73
N THR A 47 14.78 11.12 8.95
CA THR A 47 13.64 10.74 8.10
C THR A 47 12.57 11.84 7.97
N LYS A 48 12.35 12.64 9.03
CA LYS A 48 11.36 13.74 9.06
C LYS A 48 11.68 14.83 8.02
N LEU A 49 12.94 15.27 7.96
CA LEU A 49 13.36 16.27 6.98
C LEU A 49 13.39 15.69 5.56
N LEU A 50 13.84 14.44 5.40
CA LEU A 50 13.85 13.76 4.10
C LEU A 50 12.42 13.70 3.51
N PHE A 51 11.43 13.31 4.33
CA PHE A 51 10.04 13.25 3.91
C PHE A 51 9.48 14.63 3.53
N SER A 52 9.85 15.67 4.29
CA SER A 52 9.47 17.06 3.98
C SER A 52 10.07 17.56 2.67
N LEU A 53 11.31 17.17 2.35
CA LEU A 53 11.95 17.48 1.08
C LEU A 53 11.30 16.74 -0.09
N ILE A 54 10.82 15.50 0.11
CA ILE A 54 10.05 14.77 -0.90
C ILE A 54 8.75 15.50 -1.23
N ILE A 55 8.00 15.95 -0.21
CA ILE A 55 6.78 16.75 -0.41
C ILE A 55 7.11 18.02 -1.19
N ALA A 56 8.19 18.72 -0.82
CA ALA A 56 8.62 19.92 -1.55
C ALA A 56 8.92 19.62 -3.02
N SER A 57 9.64 18.54 -3.31
CA SER A 57 9.97 18.14 -4.68
C SER A 57 8.72 17.86 -5.53
N LEU A 58 7.73 17.14 -4.96
CA LEU A 58 6.46 16.88 -5.63
C LEU A 58 5.66 18.15 -5.91
N LEU A 59 5.65 19.11 -4.97
CA LEU A 59 4.98 20.40 -5.14
C LEU A 59 5.71 21.31 -6.16
N CYS A 60 7.04 21.32 -6.16
CA CYS A 60 7.81 22.00 -7.21
C CYS A 60 7.40 21.46 -8.58
N PHE A 61 7.41 20.14 -8.73
CA PHE A 61 7.05 19.50 -9.99
C PHE A 61 5.61 19.80 -10.41
N LEU A 62 4.65 19.73 -9.49
CA LEU A 62 3.26 20.12 -9.77
C LEU A 62 3.16 21.58 -10.22
N GLY A 63 3.87 22.49 -9.56
CA GLY A 63 3.88 23.92 -9.91
C GLY A 63 4.46 24.17 -11.30
N GLU A 64 5.64 23.62 -11.60
CA GLU A 64 6.31 23.75 -12.90
C GLU A 64 5.48 23.12 -14.04
N LEU A 65 4.91 21.94 -13.80
CA LEU A 65 4.04 21.26 -14.75
C LEU A 65 2.75 22.07 -15.02
N SER A 66 2.12 22.60 -13.96
CA SER A 66 0.90 23.41 -14.07
C SER A 66 1.15 24.70 -14.84
N TYR A 67 2.33 25.31 -14.68
CA TYR A 67 2.76 26.46 -15.45
C TYR A 67 2.94 26.10 -16.93
N GLU A 68 3.65 25.01 -17.23
CA GLU A 68 3.85 24.52 -18.59
C GLU A 68 2.52 24.20 -19.31
N TYR A 69 1.54 23.64 -18.59
CA TYR A 69 0.21 23.34 -19.10
C TYR A 69 -0.71 24.60 -19.17
N GLY A 70 -0.23 25.76 -18.71
CA GLY A 70 -0.95 27.03 -18.78
C GLY A 70 -2.13 27.14 -17.83
N ILE A 71 -2.13 26.37 -16.72
CA ILE A 71 -3.16 26.45 -15.68
C ILE A 71 -2.98 27.72 -14.85
N HIS A 72 -1.73 28.15 -14.62
CA HIS A 72 -1.42 29.44 -13.99
C HIS A 72 -0.29 30.15 -14.72
N LYS A 73 -0.15 31.45 -14.42
CA LYS A 73 0.81 32.36 -15.11
C LYS A 73 2.08 32.63 -14.29
N PHE A 74 2.17 32.14 -13.07
CA PHE A 74 3.28 32.41 -12.14
C PHE A 74 4.23 31.22 -12.09
N ASP A 75 5.40 31.34 -12.74
CA ASP A 75 6.44 30.31 -12.77
C ASP A 75 7.03 29.96 -11.38
N LYS A 76 7.06 30.94 -10.47
CA LYS A 76 7.61 30.80 -9.11
C LYS A 76 6.61 30.39 -8.03
N LEU A 77 5.35 30.17 -8.39
CA LEU A 77 4.34 29.76 -7.41
C LEU A 77 4.64 28.39 -6.80
N GLY A 78 5.01 27.43 -7.62
CA GLY A 78 5.37 26.08 -7.17
C GLY A 78 6.51 26.06 -6.14
N PRO A 79 7.68 26.65 -6.44
CA PRO A 79 8.79 26.75 -5.49
C PRO A 79 8.44 27.43 -4.17
N LEU A 80 7.69 28.54 -4.20
CA LEU A 80 7.28 29.25 -3.00
C LEU A 80 6.39 28.38 -2.09
N VAL A 81 5.37 27.75 -2.68
CA VAL A 81 4.46 26.85 -1.96
C VAL A 81 5.23 25.64 -1.42
N SER A 82 6.19 25.12 -2.17
CA SER A 82 7.01 23.97 -1.78
C SER A 82 7.85 24.23 -0.54
N VAL A 83 8.50 25.39 -0.47
CA VAL A 83 9.33 25.78 0.71
C VAL A 83 8.44 25.90 1.95
N LEU A 84 7.29 26.56 1.83
CA LEU A 84 6.34 26.71 2.93
C LEU A 84 5.81 25.34 3.39
N ALA A 85 5.39 24.48 2.44
CA ALA A 85 4.88 23.15 2.76
C ALA A 85 5.94 22.25 3.38
N ALA A 86 7.20 22.32 2.93
CA ALA A 86 8.30 21.58 3.55
C ALA A 86 8.54 22.04 4.98
N ALA A 87 8.57 23.34 5.24
CA ALA A 87 8.75 23.89 6.57
C ALA A 87 7.59 23.48 7.50
N ILE A 88 6.35 23.62 7.05
CA ILE A 88 5.16 23.21 7.83
C ILE A 88 5.20 21.69 8.08
N SER A 89 5.47 20.87 7.07
CA SER A 89 5.57 19.42 7.20
C SER A 89 6.62 19.01 8.22
N TYR A 90 7.80 19.61 8.17
CA TYR A 90 8.87 19.35 9.12
C TYR A 90 8.49 19.73 10.55
N LEU A 91 7.91 20.93 10.74
CA LEU A 91 7.47 21.40 12.06
C LEU A 91 6.36 20.51 12.64
N LEU A 92 5.39 20.09 11.81
CA LEU A 92 4.34 19.17 12.23
C LEU A 92 4.92 17.84 12.69
N GLN A 93 5.83 17.24 11.93
CA GLN A 93 6.50 15.98 12.29
C GLN A 93 7.39 16.11 13.53
N ARG A 94 7.95 17.30 13.78
CA ARG A 94 8.80 17.56 14.94
C ARG A 94 7.99 17.69 16.24
N HIS A 95 6.84 18.36 16.19
CA HIS A 95 6.01 18.65 17.35
C HIS A 95 4.97 17.58 17.65
N PHE A 96 4.49 16.90 16.62
CA PHE A 96 3.40 15.90 16.71
C PHE A 96 3.86 14.58 16.10
N ASP A 97 4.57 13.78 16.88
CA ASP A 97 5.05 12.46 16.46
C ASP A 97 3.93 11.42 16.65
N ASN A 98 2.92 11.46 15.77
CA ASN A 98 1.77 10.57 15.85
C ASN A 98 1.30 10.11 14.46
N ILE A 99 0.54 9.02 14.44
CA ILE A 99 0.06 8.36 13.21
C ILE A 99 -0.80 9.28 12.34
N TYR A 100 -1.54 10.22 12.94
CA TYR A 100 -2.41 11.13 12.19
C TYR A 100 -1.63 12.07 11.29
N ILE A 101 -0.52 12.63 11.80
CA ILE A 101 0.36 13.50 11.01
C ILE A 101 0.98 12.74 9.85
N TYR A 102 1.53 11.56 10.09
CA TYR A 102 2.11 10.74 9.00
C TYR A 102 1.07 10.35 7.96
N THR A 103 -0.15 10.03 8.38
CA THR A 103 -1.24 9.71 7.46
C THR A 103 -1.70 10.93 6.66
N ALA A 104 -1.81 12.10 7.31
CA ALA A 104 -2.15 13.35 6.62
C ALA A 104 -1.09 13.76 5.60
N LEU A 105 0.20 13.59 5.92
CA LEU A 105 1.29 13.86 5.00
C LEU A 105 1.32 12.85 3.83
N ALA A 106 1.04 11.58 4.09
CA ALA A 106 0.90 10.57 3.03
C ALA A 106 -0.30 10.89 2.11
N ALA A 107 -1.43 11.30 2.69
CA ALA A 107 -2.59 11.77 1.92
C ALA A 107 -2.29 13.03 1.11
N LEU A 108 -1.46 13.93 1.63
CA LEU A 108 -0.96 15.10 0.90
C LEU A 108 -0.14 14.65 -0.33
N CYS A 109 0.76 13.68 -0.19
CA CYS A 109 1.49 13.12 -1.34
C CYS A 109 0.55 12.52 -2.39
N ILE A 110 -0.44 11.73 -1.97
CA ILE A 110 -1.46 11.16 -2.87
C ILE A 110 -2.24 12.28 -3.57
N SER A 111 -2.61 13.33 -2.84
CA SER A 111 -3.30 14.50 -3.38
C SER A 111 -2.48 15.24 -4.42
N ILE A 112 -1.18 15.43 -4.18
CA ILE A 112 -0.26 16.06 -5.15
C ILE A 112 -0.16 15.20 -6.41
N VAL A 113 -0.02 13.87 -6.28
CA VAL A 113 0.00 12.95 -7.44
C VAL A 113 -1.32 12.99 -8.21
N ALA A 114 -2.47 13.05 -7.52
CA ALA A 114 -3.77 13.22 -8.17
C ALA A 114 -3.87 14.56 -8.91
N LEU A 115 -3.35 15.66 -8.35
CA LEU A 115 -3.29 16.94 -9.02
C LEU A 115 -2.34 16.94 -10.24
N ILE A 116 -1.19 16.26 -10.16
CA ILE A 116 -0.32 16.04 -11.33
C ILE A 116 -1.08 15.30 -12.42
N ALA A 117 -1.82 14.24 -12.08
CA ALA A 117 -2.65 13.53 -13.04
C ALA A 117 -3.77 14.41 -13.61
N PHE A 118 -4.42 15.24 -12.78
CA PHE A 118 -5.38 16.24 -13.25
C PHE A 118 -4.78 17.17 -14.31
N VAL A 119 -3.60 17.74 -14.03
CA VAL A 119 -2.89 18.62 -14.97
C VAL A 119 -2.60 17.92 -16.29
N LEU A 120 -2.10 16.68 -16.24
CA LEU A 120 -1.75 15.89 -17.42
C LEU A 120 -2.96 15.58 -18.31
N TYR A 121 -4.12 15.33 -17.71
CA TYR A 121 -5.37 14.98 -18.43
C TYR A 121 -6.23 16.20 -18.76
N HIS A 122 -5.91 17.39 -18.25
CA HIS A 122 -6.77 18.58 -18.39
C HIS A 122 -7.01 19.01 -19.84
N LYS A 123 -5.98 18.97 -20.70
CA LYS A 123 -6.08 19.45 -22.09
C LYS A 123 -6.53 18.39 -23.10
N LYS A 124 -6.18 17.15 -22.90
CA LYS A 124 -6.48 16.04 -23.86
C LYS A 124 -6.74 14.76 -23.08
N GLU A 125 -8.00 14.35 -23.01
CA GLU A 125 -8.44 13.13 -22.31
C GLU A 125 -7.99 11.84 -22.96
N ASP A 126 -7.95 11.80 -24.29
CA ASP A 126 -7.74 10.58 -25.08
C ASP A 126 -6.27 10.12 -25.11
N ARG A 127 -5.38 10.80 -24.37
CA ARG A 127 -3.99 10.40 -24.33
C ARG A 127 -3.78 9.19 -23.39
N PRO A 128 -3.09 8.16 -23.81
CA PRO A 128 -2.71 7.04 -22.94
C PRO A 128 -1.53 7.42 -22.04
N ILE A 129 -1.70 8.48 -21.19
CA ILE A 129 -0.65 9.05 -20.35
C ILE A 129 -0.12 8.03 -19.36
N VAL A 130 -0.99 7.27 -18.69
CA VAL A 130 -0.60 6.25 -17.72
C VAL A 130 0.29 5.19 -18.39
N SER A 131 -0.10 4.70 -19.56
CA SER A 131 0.71 3.75 -20.32
C SER A 131 2.08 4.32 -20.72
N HIS A 132 2.11 5.60 -21.10
CA HIS A 132 3.35 6.27 -21.43
C HIS A 132 4.28 6.40 -20.22
N LEU A 133 3.74 6.80 -19.06
CA LEU A 133 4.52 6.94 -17.82
C LEU A 133 5.04 5.59 -17.33
N ILE A 134 4.22 4.54 -17.37
CA ILE A 134 4.64 3.18 -16.98
C ILE A 134 5.73 2.66 -17.91
N LYS A 135 5.56 2.79 -19.23
CA LYS A 135 6.60 2.45 -20.20
C LYS A 135 7.90 3.19 -19.90
N SER A 136 7.81 4.49 -19.69
CA SER A 136 8.97 5.33 -19.42
C SER A 136 9.63 4.94 -18.10
N GLY A 137 8.84 4.70 -17.05
CA GLY A 137 9.32 4.20 -15.77
C GLY A 137 10.05 2.85 -15.90
N PHE A 138 9.51 1.92 -16.69
CA PHE A 138 10.19 0.64 -16.95
C PHE A 138 11.51 0.84 -17.68
N ILE A 139 11.55 1.67 -18.72
CA ILE A 139 12.80 1.99 -19.46
C ILE A 139 13.83 2.60 -18.52
N VAL A 140 13.43 3.56 -17.69
CA VAL A 140 14.29 4.21 -16.72
C VAL A 140 14.80 3.21 -15.69
N ALA A 141 13.91 2.38 -15.11
CA ALA A 141 14.27 1.38 -14.11
C ALA A 141 15.29 0.37 -14.65
N VAL A 142 15.10 -0.14 -15.88
CA VAL A 142 16.06 -1.03 -16.51
C VAL A 142 17.40 -0.32 -16.75
N PHE A 143 17.37 0.90 -17.28
CA PHE A 143 18.60 1.64 -17.58
C PHE A 143 19.40 1.98 -16.32
N THR A 144 18.73 2.54 -15.30
CA THR A 144 19.38 2.88 -14.02
C THR A 144 19.82 1.63 -13.25
N GLY A 145 19.03 0.55 -13.32
CA GLY A 145 19.38 -0.74 -12.74
C GLY A 145 20.67 -1.34 -13.35
N VAL A 146 20.80 -1.28 -14.68
CA VAL A 146 22.03 -1.73 -15.36
C VAL A 146 23.24 -0.86 -14.98
N VAL A 147 23.07 0.46 -14.93
CA VAL A 147 24.14 1.38 -14.50
C VAL A 147 24.54 1.09 -13.05
N PHE A 148 23.55 1.00 -12.14
CA PHE A 148 23.81 0.68 -10.75
C PHE A 148 24.50 -0.66 -10.56
N ALA A 149 24.03 -1.72 -11.23
CA ALA A 149 24.62 -3.06 -11.17
C ALA A 149 26.06 -3.05 -11.72
N GLY A 150 26.29 -2.41 -12.86
CA GLY A 150 27.62 -2.33 -13.47
C GLY A 150 28.64 -1.63 -12.56
N VAL A 151 28.28 -0.47 -12.00
CA VAL A 151 29.16 0.26 -11.06
C VAL A 151 29.32 -0.51 -9.75
N SER A 152 28.27 -1.19 -9.27
CA SER A 152 28.33 -2.04 -8.08
C SER A 152 29.31 -3.22 -8.25
N VAL A 153 29.34 -3.86 -9.42
CA VAL A 153 30.31 -4.91 -9.73
C VAL A 153 31.76 -4.35 -9.76
N CYS A 154 31.95 -3.19 -10.37
CA CYS A 154 33.27 -2.53 -10.35
C CYS A 154 33.72 -2.19 -8.92
N LEU A 155 32.81 -1.66 -8.09
CA LEU A 155 33.07 -1.36 -6.69
C LEU A 155 33.40 -2.64 -5.90
N ALA A 156 32.64 -3.72 -6.12
CA ALA A 156 32.92 -5.02 -5.49
C ALA A 156 34.30 -5.54 -5.89
N ALA A 157 34.65 -5.52 -7.20
CA ALA A 157 35.96 -5.93 -7.66
C ALA A 157 37.07 -5.09 -7.02
N PHE A 158 36.91 -3.78 -6.94
CA PHE A 158 37.88 -2.90 -6.30
C PHE A 158 38.02 -3.20 -4.79
N HIS A 159 36.89 -3.40 -4.09
CA HIS A 159 36.84 -3.73 -2.66
C HIS A 159 37.55 -5.07 -2.36
N PHE A 160 37.29 -6.11 -3.15
CA PHE A 160 37.85 -7.44 -2.89
C PHE A 160 39.27 -7.64 -3.42
N LEU A 161 39.65 -6.93 -4.52
CA LEU A 161 40.94 -7.19 -5.19
C LEU A 161 42.03 -6.15 -4.85
N ILE A 162 41.64 -4.91 -4.52
CA ILE A 162 42.61 -3.80 -4.40
C ILE A 162 42.61 -3.21 -3.00
N PHE A 163 41.45 -2.80 -2.50
CA PHE A 163 41.35 -2.10 -1.23
C PHE A 163 40.08 -2.47 -0.48
N HIS A 164 40.23 -2.98 0.73
CA HIS A 164 39.11 -3.35 1.57
C HIS A 164 38.54 -2.10 2.31
N PHE A 165 37.27 -1.79 2.06
CA PHE A 165 36.55 -0.71 2.72
C PHE A 165 35.81 -1.23 3.96
N ASP A 166 36.00 -0.65 5.13
CA ASP A 166 35.34 -1.07 6.37
C ASP A 166 33.81 -0.90 6.32
N GLN A 167 33.32 0.11 5.59
CA GLN A 167 31.88 0.44 5.48
C GLN A 167 31.41 0.47 4.03
N VAL A 168 31.70 -0.59 3.29
CA VAL A 168 31.34 -0.68 1.85
C VAL A 168 29.84 -0.49 1.59
N TRP A 169 28.98 -0.87 2.51
CA TRP A 169 27.53 -0.70 2.41
C TRP A 169 27.10 0.77 2.30
N LYS A 170 27.82 1.71 2.95
CA LYS A 170 27.57 3.15 2.79
C LYS A 170 27.84 3.60 1.35
N ILE A 171 28.91 3.11 0.76
CA ILE A 171 29.27 3.44 -0.63
C ILE A 171 28.19 2.91 -1.58
N TYR A 172 27.66 1.68 -1.37
CA TYR A 172 26.54 1.16 -2.14
C TYR A 172 25.26 2.01 -1.94
N GLY A 173 24.98 2.45 -0.71
CA GLY A 173 23.86 3.35 -0.42
C GLY A 173 23.96 4.69 -1.16
N ILE A 174 25.15 5.31 -1.15
CA ILE A 174 25.41 6.55 -1.89
C ILE A 174 25.25 6.34 -3.40
N LEU A 175 25.83 5.24 -3.92
CA LEU A 175 25.70 4.88 -5.32
C LEU A 175 24.25 4.68 -5.74
N TYR A 176 23.44 4.02 -4.89
CA TYR A 176 22.01 3.85 -5.12
C TYR A 176 21.27 5.21 -5.18
N LEU A 177 21.53 6.11 -4.24
CA LEU A 177 20.91 7.44 -4.23
C LEU A 177 21.28 8.25 -5.48
N LEU A 178 22.54 8.18 -5.93
CA LEU A 178 22.98 8.88 -7.14
C LEU A 178 22.38 8.25 -8.40
N ALA A 179 22.44 6.91 -8.54
CA ALA A 179 22.02 6.23 -9.76
C ALA A 179 20.50 6.15 -9.89
N VAL A 180 19.78 5.82 -8.82
CA VAL A 180 18.33 5.62 -8.85
C VAL A 180 17.60 6.89 -8.39
N GLY A 181 18.02 7.50 -7.28
CA GLY A 181 17.38 8.68 -6.70
C GLY A 181 17.54 9.92 -7.59
N LEU A 182 18.77 10.33 -7.86
CA LEU A 182 18.98 11.55 -8.64
C LEU A 182 18.84 11.31 -10.15
N PHE A 183 19.68 10.44 -10.69
CA PHE A 183 19.73 10.22 -12.14
C PHE A 183 18.45 9.56 -12.66
N GLY A 184 17.94 8.52 -11.99
CA GLY A 184 16.73 7.80 -12.41
C GLY A 184 15.49 8.68 -12.37
N VAL A 185 15.26 9.41 -11.27
CA VAL A 185 14.09 10.29 -11.16
C VAL A 185 14.17 11.42 -12.17
N THR A 186 15.33 12.08 -12.33
CA THR A 186 15.52 13.14 -13.33
C THR A 186 15.26 12.63 -14.75
N LEU A 187 15.76 11.43 -15.07
CA LEU A 187 15.50 10.81 -16.37
C LEU A 187 14.02 10.49 -16.55
N PHE A 188 13.32 10.02 -15.51
CA PHE A 188 11.87 9.79 -15.55
C PHE A 188 11.09 11.09 -15.81
N LEU A 189 11.42 12.17 -15.12
CA LEU A 189 10.79 13.48 -15.32
C LEU A 189 10.96 13.98 -16.76
N SER A 190 12.09 13.68 -17.41
CA SER A 190 12.31 14.06 -18.82
C SER A 190 11.34 13.37 -19.79
N TYR A 191 10.70 12.26 -19.39
CA TYR A 191 9.72 11.55 -20.19
C TYR A 191 8.28 12.03 -19.97
N VAL A 192 8.04 12.92 -19.02
CA VAL A 192 6.70 13.49 -18.82
C VAL A 192 6.27 14.24 -20.07
N PRO A 193 5.10 13.94 -20.67
CA PRO A 193 4.72 14.49 -21.96
C PRO A 193 4.48 16.00 -21.87
N ARG A 194 4.75 16.73 -22.96
CA ARG A 194 4.41 18.13 -23.10
C ARG A 194 2.93 18.31 -23.47
N PRO A 195 2.35 19.51 -23.25
CA PRO A 195 0.94 19.77 -23.57
C PRO A 195 0.52 19.39 -24.99
N ASP A 196 1.40 19.61 -25.97
CA ASP A 196 1.11 19.39 -27.40
C ASP A 196 1.78 18.13 -27.97
N GLU A 197 2.53 17.39 -27.15
CA GLU A 197 3.25 16.20 -27.59
C GLU A 197 2.30 15.02 -27.85
N GLU A 198 2.45 14.37 -28.98
CA GLU A 198 1.77 13.09 -29.25
C GLU A 198 2.46 11.95 -28.51
N VAL A 199 1.69 11.27 -27.67
CA VAL A 199 2.18 10.15 -26.87
C VAL A 199 2.18 8.88 -27.71
N SER A 200 3.36 8.38 -28.08
CA SER A 200 3.51 7.11 -28.81
C SER A 200 3.84 5.95 -27.87
N ILE A 201 3.15 4.82 -28.05
CA ILE A 201 3.39 3.60 -27.28
C ILE A 201 3.97 2.53 -28.21
N PRO A 202 5.14 1.93 -27.88
CA PRO A 202 5.74 0.87 -28.68
C PRO A 202 4.83 -0.34 -28.83
N ALA A 203 4.89 -1.02 -29.98
CA ALA A 203 4.09 -2.20 -30.24
C ALA A 203 4.26 -3.31 -29.19
N THR A 204 5.49 -3.53 -28.69
CA THR A 204 5.78 -4.53 -27.66
C THR A 204 5.04 -4.24 -26.35
N TYR A 205 5.10 -2.98 -25.88
CA TYR A 205 4.37 -2.57 -24.67
C TYR A 205 2.86 -2.74 -24.85
N ARG A 206 2.33 -2.30 -25.99
CA ARG A 206 0.92 -2.46 -26.36
C ARG A 206 0.50 -3.93 -26.35
N THR A 207 1.35 -4.84 -26.84
CA THR A 207 1.07 -6.26 -26.82
C THR A 207 1.03 -6.84 -25.41
N ILE A 208 1.96 -6.48 -24.56
CA ILE A 208 2.05 -7.00 -23.19
C ILE A 208 0.93 -6.42 -22.31
N ILE A 209 0.79 -5.11 -22.25
CA ILE A 209 -0.10 -4.45 -21.29
C ILE A 209 -1.54 -4.37 -21.85
N HIS A 210 -1.70 -3.86 -23.08
CA HIS A 210 -3.04 -3.62 -23.62
C HIS A 210 -3.70 -4.86 -24.20
N LYS A 211 -2.96 -5.92 -24.51
CA LYS A 211 -3.54 -7.18 -24.99
C LYS A 211 -3.43 -8.28 -23.93
N ALA A 212 -2.23 -8.71 -23.55
CA ALA A 212 -2.06 -9.86 -22.67
C ALA A 212 -2.60 -9.59 -21.25
N LEU A 213 -2.15 -8.53 -20.57
CA LEU A 213 -2.60 -8.20 -19.22
C LEU A 213 -4.09 -7.82 -19.21
N PHE A 214 -4.56 -7.09 -20.21
CA PHE A 214 -5.98 -6.78 -20.36
C PHE A 214 -6.84 -8.03 -20.54
N PHE A 215 -6.37 -9.03 -21.31
CA PHE A 215 -7.06 -10.30 -21.44
C PHE A 215 -7.13 -11.09 -20.13
N ILE A 216 -6.03 -11.11 -19.36
CA ILE A 216 -5.99 -11.68 -17.99
C ILE A 216 -7.02 -10.98 -17.08
N TYR A 217 -7.13 -9.66 -17.19
CA TYR A 217 -8.14 -8.90 -16.47
C TYR A 217 -9.57 -9.30 -16.86
N LEU A 218 -9.85 -9.51 -18.14
CA LEU A 218 -11.17 -10.01 -18.59
C LEU A 218 -11.46 -11.41 -18.05
N ILE A 219 -10.45 -12.28 -17.94
CA ILE A 219 -10.60 -13.60 -17.31
C ILE A 219 -10.96 -13.41 -15.81
N LEU A 220 -10.30 -12.50 -15.09
CA LEU A 220 -10.64 -12.19 -13.68
C LEU A 220 -12.11 -11.77 -13.58
N ILE A 221 -12.58 -10.87 -14.44
CA ILE A 221 -13.99 -10.46 -14.47
C ILE A 221 -14.89 -11.67 -14.74
N GLY A 222 -14.55 -12.53 -15.69
CA GLY A 222 -15.29 -13.77 -15.98
C GLY A 222 -15.39 -14.70 -14.76
N ILE A 223 -14.30 -14.87 -14.01
CA ILE A 223 -14.27 -15.65 -12.77
C ILE A 223 -15.20 -15.01 -11.72
N LEU A 224 -15.18 -13.68 -11.58
CA LEU A 224 -16.07 -12.98 -10.65
C LEU A 224 -17.55 -13.15 -11.04
N TYR A 225 -17.88 -13.16 -12.32
CA TYR A 225 -19.24 -13.45 -12.79
C TYR A 225 -19.67 -14.89 -12.48
N LEU A 226 -18.81 -15.88 -12.69
CA LEU A 226 -19.08 -17.26 -12.27
C LEU A 226 -19.27 -17.37 -10.75
N TYR A 227 -18.51 -16.60 -9.98
CA TYR A 227 -18.68 -16.55 -8.55
C TYR A 227 -20.00 -15.87 -8.12
N ILE A 228 -20.42 -14.80 -8.80
CA ILE A 228 -21.74 -14.17 -8.59
C ILE A 228 -22.85 -15.17 -8.87
N LEU A 229 -22.76 -15.90 -10.00
CA LEU A 229 -23.71 -16.95 -10.34
C LEU A 229 -23.79 -18.04 -9.27
N LYS A 230 -22.64 -18.48 -8.75
CA LYS A 230 -22.59 -19.43 -7.62
C LYS A 230 -23.32 -18.90 -6.40
N ILE A 231 -23.13 -17.63 -6.03
CA ILE A 231 -23.84 -17.02 -4.88
C ILE A 231 -25.36 -17.04 -5.13
N ILE A 232 -25.81 -16.66 -6.32
CA ILE A 232 -27.23 -16.63 -6.67
C ILE A 232 -27.85 -18.02 -6.59
N VAL A 233 -27.14 -19.06 -7.07
CA VAL A 233 -27.65 -20.45 -7.08
C VAL A 233 -27.63 -21.06 -5.66
N THR A 234 -26.58 -20.81 -4.90
CA THR A 234 -26.42 -21.45 -3.58
C THR A 234 -27.04 -20.69 -2.42
N TRP A 235 -27.39 -19.41 -2.61
CA TRP A 235 -27.82 -18.48 -1.58
C TRP A 235 -26.87 -18.43 -0.37
N LYS A 236 -25.64 -18.89 -0.54
CA LYS A 236 -24.60 -18.87 0.50
C LYS A 236 -23.52 -17.88 0.11
N MET A 237 -23.28 -16.90 0.95
CA MET A 237 -22.21 -15.94 0.72
C MET A 237 -20.93 -16.45 1.38
N PRO A 238 -19.91 -16.84 0.60
CA PRO A 238 -18.64 -17.30 1.17
C PRO A 238 -17.92 -16.13 1.83
N VAL A 239 -17.43 -16.38 3.04
CA VAL A 239 -16.81 -15.40 3.90
C VAL A 239 -15.40 -15.04 3.39
N GLY A 240 -15.10 -13.77 3.14
CA GLY A 240 -13.74 -13.22 3.23
C GLY A 240 -13.09 -12.82 1.93
N ARG A 241 -13.05 -13.64 0.93
CA ARG A 241 -12.15 -13.47 -0.23
C ARG A 241 -12.70 -12.53 -1.33
N LEU A 242 -14.01 -12.39 -1.44
CA LEU A 242 -14.65 -11.58 -2.48
C LEU A 242 -14.21 -10.11 -2.43
N ASN A 243 -14.08 -9.53 -1.24
CA ASN A 243 -13.69 -8.13 -1.10
C ASN A 243 -12.31 -7.82 -1.71
N TRP A 244 -11.35 -8.73 -1.55
CA TRP A 244 -10.01 -8.59 -2.14
C TRP A 244 -10.06 -8.61 -3.67
N PHE A 245 -10.68 -9.64 -4.24
CA PHE A 245 -10.76 -9.78 -5.70
C PHE A 245 -11.64 -8.70 -6.34
N GLY A 246 -12.74 -8.29 -5.69
CA GLY A 246 -13.55 -7.16 -6.12
C GLY A 246 -12.78 -5.84 -6.10
N SER A 247 -12.01 -5.57 -5.05
CA SER A 247 -11.16 -4.38 -4.96
C SER A 247 -10.07 -4.37 -6.04
N PHE A 248 -9.44 -5.52 -6.32
CA PHE A 248 -8.51 -5.65 -7.45
C PHE A 248 -9.20 -5.41 -8.79
N ALA A 249 -10.40 -5.93 -8.99
CA ALA A 249 -11.16 -5.72 -10.23
C ALA A 249 -11.47 -4.23 -10.45
N LEU A 250 -11.85 -3.50 -9.40
CA LEU A 250 -12.10 -2.06 -9.47
C LEU A 250 -10.81 -1.26 -9.70
N LEU A 251 -9.71 -1.63 -9.05
CA LEU A 251 -8.41 -0.97 -9.24
C LEU A 251 -7.91 -1.16 -10.67
N PHE A 252 -7.97 -2.40 -11.19
CA PHE A 252 -7.59 -2.69 -12.58
C PHE A 252 -8.54 -2.07 -13.59
N TYR A 253 -9.81 -1.88 -13.26
CA TYR A 253 -10.72 -1.12 -14.10
C TYR A 253 -10.23 0.30 -14.32
N VAL A 254 -9.92 1.03 -13.22
CA VAL A 254 -9.39 2.39 -13.29
C VAL A 254 -8.08 2.41 -14.08
N PHE A 255 -7.18 1.47 -13.79
CA PHE A 255 -5.91 1.34 -14.51
C PHE A 255 -6.11 1.14 -16.01
N PHE A 256 -6.93 0.19 -16.45
CA PHE A 256 -7.16 -0.07 -17.89
C PHE A 256 -7.96 1.04 -18.56
N TYR A 257 -8.90 1.65 -17.84
CA TYR A 257 -9.65 2.78 -18.37
C TYR A 257 -8.72 3.97 -18.71
N LEU A 258 -7.71 4.22 -17.89
CA LEU A 258 -6.71 5.26 -18.11
C LEU A 258 -5.57 4.87 -19.05
N SER A 259 -5.34 3.56 -19.26
CA SER A 259 -4.17 3.06 -20.00
C SER A 259 -4.48 2.69 -21.45
N VAL A 260 -5.63 2.08 -21.69
CA VAL A 260 -5.99 1.48 -22.99
C VAL A 260 -6.50 2.55 -23.96
N ASP A 261 -6.08 2.44 -25.23
CA ASP A 261 -6.58 3.26 -26.33
C ASP A 261 -7.59 2.45 -27.19
N GLU A 262 -8.59 3.11 -27.75
CA GLU A 262 -9.56 2.52 -28.67
C GLU A 262 -8.88 1.91 -29.92
N LYS A 263 -7.75 2.48 -30.32
CA LYS A 263 -6.93 2.01 -31.45
C LYS A 263 -6.18 0.69 -31.19
N ASP A 264 -6.16 0.20 -29.95
CA ASP A 264 -5.41 -1.00 -29.58
C ASP A 264 -6.08 -2.30 -30.03
N GLY A 265 -7.41 -2.27 -30.25
CA GLY A 265 -8.19 -3.40 -30.74
C GLY A 265 -9.68 -3.30 -30.40
N ARG A 266 -10.48 -4.22 -30.96
CA ARG A 266 -11.93 -4.22 -30.80
C ARG A 266 -12.41 -4.36 -29.36
N TYR A 267 -11.75 -5.22 -28.57
CA TYR A 267 -12.11 -5.44 -27.16
C TYR A 267 -11.76 -4.23 -26.30
N GLN A 268 -10.64 -3.58 -26.58
CA GLN A 268 -10.18 -2.38 -25.91
C GLN A 268 -11.12 -1.20 -26.19
N ALA A 269 -11.52 -1.01 -27.46
CA ALA A 269 -12.51 -0.02 -27.85
C ALA A 269 -13.86 -0.26 -27.16
N LEU A 270 -14.34 -1.52 -27.12
CA LEU A 270 -15.57 -1.86 -26.41
C LEU A 270 -15.47 -1.58 -24.91
N PHE A 271 -14.35 -1.91 -24.28
CA PHE A 271 -14.11 -1.65 -22.87
C PHE A 271 -14.03 -0.14 -22.58
N LYS A 272 -13.32 0.63 -23.41
CA LYS A 272 -13.23 2.09 -23.28
C LYS A 272 -14.61 2.75 -23.35
N LYS A 273 -15.53 2.18 -24.11
CA LYS A 273 -16.90 2.68 -24.28
C LYS A 273 -17.88 2.15 -23.24
N HIS A 274 -17.77 0.87 -22.87
CA HIS A 274 -18.79 0.16 -22.10
C HIS A 274 -18.24 -0.58 -20.86
N GLY A 275 -16.97 -0.45 -20.52
CA GLY A 275 -16.32 -1.19 -19.42
C GLY A 275 -16.98 -0.98 -18.06
N ALA A 276 -17.50 0.23 -17.79
CA ALA A 276 -18.21 0.53 -16.56
C ALA A 276 -19.43 -0.38 -16.36
N TYR A 277 -20.23 -0.62 -17.42
CA TYR A 277 -21.42 -1.50 -17.33
C TYR A 277 -21.02 -2.93 -16.98
N LEU A 278 -19.86 -3.39 -17.45
CA LEU A 278 -19.33 -4.71 -17.12
C LEU A 278 -18.99 -4.83 -15.62
N LEU A 279 -18.69 -3.75 -14.95
CA LEU A 279 -18.32 -3.75 -13.52
C LEU A 279 -19.52 -3.56 -12.57
N ILE A 280 -20.68 -3.12 -13.05
CA ILE A 280 -21.86 -2.89 -12.19
C ILE A 280 -22.25 -4.12 -11.36
N PRO A 281 -22.36 -5.36 -11.91
CA PRO A 281 -22.69 -6.52 -11.10
C PRO A 281 -21.61 -6.86 -10.05
N VAL A 282 -20.33 -6.70 -10.42
CA VAL A 282 -19.22 -6.91 -9.48
C VAL A 282 -19.28 -5.90 -8.34
N LEU A 283 -19.53 -4.64 -8.65
CA LEU A 283 -19.69 -3.57 -7.65
C LEU A 283 -20.89 -3.83 -6.74
N ALA A 284 -22.03 -4.22 -7.29
CA ALA A 284 -23.24 -4.50 -6.52
C ALA A 284 -23.02 -5.62 -5.50
N ILE A 285 -22.43 -6.76 -5.93
CA ILE A 285 -22.14 -7.87 -5.02
C ILE A 285 -21.06 -7.52 -4.00
N GLN A 286 -20.08 -6.69 -4.35
CA GLN A 286 -19.05 -6.22 -3.43
C GLN A 286 -19.65 -5.31 -2.34
N ILE A 287 -20.52 -4.38 -2.71
CA ILE A 287 -21.24 -3.52 -1.75
C ILE A 287 -22.10 -4.40 -0.82
N PHE A 288 -22.86 -5.35 -1.39
CA PHE A 288 -23.67 -6.27 -0.61
C PHE A 288 -22.83 -7.10 0.39
N ALA A 289 -21.68 -7.62 -0.06
CA ALA A 289 -20.74 -8.34 0.79
C ALA A 289 -20.18 -7.46 1.92
N ILE A 290 -19.87 -6.20 1.66
CA ILE A 290 -19.40 -5.26 2.68
C ILE A 290 -20.51 -4.98 3.69
N ILE A 291 -21.76 -4.76 3.27
CA ILE A 291 -22.90 -4.52 4.17
C ILE A 291 -23.09 -5.69 5.14
N ILE A 292 -23.11 -6.94 4.63
CA ILE A 292 -23.21 -8.14 5.49
C ILE A 292 -22.11 -8.16 6.54
N ARG A 293 -20.89 -7.84 6.13
CA ARG A 293 -19.75 -7.85 7.03
C ARG A 293 -19.71 -6.70 8.02
N LEU A 294 -20.21 -5.53 7.62
CA LEU A 294 -20.38 -4.41 8.54
C LEU A 294 -21.38 -4.75 9.64
N ASN A 295 -22.47 -5.43 9.28
CA ASN A 295 -23.47 -5.85 10.25
C ASN A 295 -22.94 -6.97 11.19
N ALA A 296 -22.16 -7.94 10.66
CA ALA A 296 -21.67 -9.06 11.45
C ALA A 296 -20.44 -8.70 12.31
N TYR A 297 -19.53 -7.89 11.81
CA TYR A 297 -18.22 -7.67 12.44
C TYR A 297 -17.85 -6.20 12.63
N GLY A 298 -18.78 -5.28 12.37
CA GLY A 298 -18.56 -3.84 12.45
C GLY A 298 -17.60 -3.30 11.40
N LEU A 299 -17.33 -1.99 11.46
CA LEU A 299 -16.39 -1.30 10.56
C LEU A 299 -14.96 -1.51 11.04
N THR A 300 -14.05 -1.78 10.10
CA THR A 300 -12.60 -1.84 10.32
C THR A 300 -11.88 -0.94 9.30
N THR A 301 -10.63 -0.55 9.57
CA THR A 301 -9.83 0.28 8.66
C THR A 301 -9.74 -0.32 7.25
N ALA A 302 -9.55 -1.64 7.13
CA ALA A 302 -9.49 -2.31 5.83
C ALA A 302 -10.81 -2.22 5.05
N ARG A 303 -11.97 -2.31 5.74
CA ARG A 303 -13.31 -2.15 5.10
C ARG A 303 -13.53 -0.71 4.68
N MET A 304 -13.10 0.24 5.50
CA MET A 304 -13.19 1.67 5.19
C MET A 304 -12.34 2.01 3.95
N MET A 305 -11.12 1.49 3.83
CA MET A 305 -10.30 1.64 2.62
C MET A 305 -10.96 1.02 1.38
N SER A 306 -11.63 -0.12 1.53
CA SER A 306 -12.41 -0.72 0.42
C SER A 306 -13.59 0.16 0.00
N LEU A 307 -14.28 0.81 0.94
CA LEU A 307 -15.35 1.77 0.63
C LEU A 307 -14.81 3.00 -0.11
N ILE A 308 -13.67 3.55 0.31
CA ILE A 308 -13.00 4.67 -0.38
C ILE A 308 -12.67 4.27 -1.82
N LEU A 309 -12.09 3.08 -2.04
CA LEU A 309 -11.79 2.58 -3.38
C LEU A 309 -13.06 2.43 -4.24
N ILE A 310 -14.15 1.94 -3.66
CA ILE A 310 -15.45 1.85 -4.34
C ILE A 310 -15.91 3.24 -4.80
N VAL A 311 -15.84 4.25 -3.93
CA VAL A 311 -16.25 5.63 -4.28
C VAL A 311 -15.39 6.17 -5.43
N ILE A 312 -14.07 5.95 -5.40
CA ILE A 312 -13.17 6.33 -6.50
C ILE A 312 -13.57 5.62 -7.80
N ALA A 313 -13.76 4.30 -7.75
CA ALA A 313 -14.12 3.52 -8.94
C ALA A 313 -15.48 3.95 -9.51
N VAL A 314 -16.46 4.23 -8.66
CA VAL A 314 -17.77 4.77 -9.06
C VAL A 314 -17.61 6.14 -9.74
N GLY A 315 -16.71 6.99 -9.27
CA GLY A 315 -16.40 8.26 -9.94
C GLY A 315 -15.90 8.06 -11.38
N PHE A 316 -14.96 7.15 -11.60
CA PHE A 316 -14.49 6.81 -12.96
C PHE A 316 -15.56 6.11 -13.81
N MET A 317 -16.38 5.24 -13.21
CA MET A 317 -17.51 4.62 -13.91
C MET A 317 -18.54 5.66 -14.32
N ALA A 318 -18.86 6.62 -13.47
CA ALA A 318 -19.76 7.72 -13.78
C ALA A 318 -19.21 8.60 -14.90
N ALA A 319 -17.90 8.92 -14.88
CA ALA A 319 -17.25 9.65 -15.95
C ALA A 319 -17.41 8.91 -17.31
N GLN A 320 -17.20 7.60 -17.32
CA GLN A 320 -17.36 6.78 -18.52
C GLN A 320 -18.82 6.70 -19.00
N ILE A 321 -19.78 6.52 -18.08
CA ILE A 321 -21.21 6.33 -18.43
C ILE A 321 -21.85 7.64 -18.89
N PHE A 322 -21.56 8.73 -18.20
CA PHE A 322 -22.19 10.03 -18.48
C PHE A 322 -21.35 10.93 -19.39
N GLY A 323 -20.16 10.50 -19.80
CA GLY A 323 -19.27 11.28 -20.65
C GLY A 323 -18.65 12.49 -19.95
N PHE A 324 -18.49 12.44 -18.62
CA PHE A 324 -17.78 13.49 -17.89
C PHE A 324 -16.28 13.44 -18.17
N HIS A 325 -15.65 14.61 -18.11
CA HIS A 325 -14.21 14.71 -18.27
C HIS A 325 -13.46 13.92 -17.19
N VAL A 326 -12.59 12.97 -17.58
CA VAL A 326 -11.86 12.07 -16.67
C VAL A 326 -11.04 12.84 -15.64
N SER A 327 -10.54 14.03 -16.01
CA SER A 327 -9.80 14.88 -15.08
C SER A 327 -10.57 15.22 -13.81
N LEU A 328 -11.92 15.25 -13.85
CA LEU A 328 -12.76 15.52 -12.68
C LEU A 328 -12.70 14.41 -11.62
N CYS A 329 -12.25 13.21 -11.97
CA CYS A 329 -12.06 12.12 -11.00
C CYS A 329 -10.89 12.36 -10.05
N PHE A 330 -9.88 13.12 -10.44
CA PHE A 330 -8.69 13.36 -9.62
C PHE A 330 -8.95 14.31 -8.43
N PRO A 331 -9.70 15.44 -8.58
CA PRO A 331 -10.17 16.21 -7.43
C PRO A 331 -11.02 15.41 -6.43
N LEU A 332 -11.78 14.39 -6.88
CA LEU A 332 -12.47 13.48 -5.99
C LEU A 332 -11.50 12.72 -5.08
N ILE A 333 -10.39 12.23 -5.62
CA ILE A 333 -9.34 11.54 -4.83
C ILE A 333 -8.77 12.48 -3.77
N LEU A 334 -8.49 13.74 -4.13
CA LEU A 334 -8.03 14.77 -3.19
C LEU A 334 -9.05 15.02 -2.07
N LEU A 335 -10.33 15.18 -2.43
CA LEU A 335 -11.40 15.37 -1.46
C LEU A 335 -11.49 14.20 -0.48
N LEU A 336 -11.48 12.96 -0.99
CA LEU A 336 -11.52 11.76 -0.17
C LEU A 336 -10.27 11.65 0.73
N ALA A 337 -9.08 11.91 0.18
CA ALA A 337 -7.84 11.92 0.95
C ALA A 337 -7.95 12.92 2.12
N PHE A 338 -8.42 14.14 1.88
CA PHE A 338 -8.61 15.15 2.92
C PHE A 338 -9.66 14.71 3.97
N VAL A 339 -10.85 14.28 3.53
CA VAL A 339 -11.94 13.89 4.42
C VAL A 339 -11.53 12.74 5.33
N PHE A 340 -10.90 11.70 4.77
CA PHE A 340 -10.58 10.49 5.52
C PHE A 340 -9.25 10.53 6.28
N THR A 341 -8.52 11.64 6.24
CA THR A 341 -7.30 11.83 7.04
C THR A 341 -7.35 13.02 7.98
N CYS A 342 -7.91 14.16 7.53
CA CYS A 342 -7.84 15.43 8.26
C CYS A 342 -9.12 15.80 9.01
N THR A 343 -10.20 15.00 8.89
CA THR A 343 -11.47 15.29 9.57
C THR A 343 -11.78 14.23 10.64
N PRO A 344 -12.79 14.43 11.51
CA PRO A 344 -13.25 13.41 12.45
C PRO A 344 -13.76 12.12 11.79
N LEU A 345 -13.91 12.09 10.45
CA LEU A 345 -14.25 10.91 9.67
C LEU A 345 -13.01 10.10 9.26
N ASN A 346 -11.86 10.31 9.92
CA ASN A 346 -10.61 9.68 9.55
C ASN A 346 -10.64 8.15 9.66
N ILE A 347 -9.71 7.51 8.94
CA ILE A 347 -9.64 6.05 8.76
C ILE A 347 -9.30 5.27 10.03
N TYR A 348 -8.95 5.93 11.12
CA TYR A 348 -8.66 5.29 12.42
C TYR A 348 -9.80 5.47 13.40
N ASP A 349 -10.27 6.69 13.62
CA ASP A 349 -11.23 6.99 14.69
C ASP A 349 -12.64 6.48 14.37
N VAL A 350 -13.05 6.51 13.09
CA VAL A 350 -14.39 6.00 12.73
C VAL A 350 -14.49 4.49 12.96
N PRO A 351 -13.54 3.65 12.49
CA PRO A 351 -13.53 2.23 12.83
C PRO A 351 -13.38 1.97 14.33
N ASN A 352 -12.52 2.71 15.03
CA ASN A 352 -12.32 2.54 16.47
C ASN A 352 -13.63 2.79 17.24
N ARG A 353 -14.34 3.89 16.94
CA ARG A 353 -15.64 4.19 17.53
C ARG A 353 -16.70 3.13 17.20
N ALA A 354 -16.70 2.60 15.99
CA ALA A 354 -17.62 1.54 15.59
C ALA A 354 -17.35 0.23 16.34
N GLN A 355 -16.10 -0.14 16.52
CA GLN A 355 -15.71 -1.35 17.26
C GLN A 355 -15.90 -1.18 18.78
N GLU A 356 -15.65 0.01 19.31
CA GLU A 356 -15.94 0.31 20.71
C GLU A 356 -17.45 0.21 21.00
N LYS A 357 -18.29 0.74 20.12
CA LYS A 357 -19.73 0.58 20.24
C LYS A 357 -20.14 -0.90 20.22
N ARG A 358 -19.52 -1.69 19.34
CA ARG A 358 -19.75 -3.15 19.27
C ARG A 358 -19.31 -3.85 20.55
N LEU A 359 -18.15 -3.48 21.10
CA LEU A 359 -17.66 -3.99 22.39
C LEU A 359 -18.64 -3.68 23.51
N LYS A 360 -19.07 -2.41 23.64
CA LYS A 360 -20.06 -1.98 24.63
C LYS A 360 -21.38 -2.74 24.50
N ASN A 361 -21.89 -2.89 23.29
CA ASN A 361 -23.14 -3.63 23.06
C ASN A 361 -23.00 -5.11 23.49
N ALA A 362 -21.92 -5.79 23.09
CA ALA A 362 -21.68 -7.18 23.47
C ALA A 362 -21.54 -7.37 25.00
N LEU A 363 -20.88 -6.43 25.69
CA LEU A 363 -20.75 -6.45 27.14
C LEU A 363 -22.09 -6.16 27.83
N THR A 364 -22.91 -5.27 27.28
CA THR A 364 -24.24 -4.95 27.82
C THR A 364 -25.21 -6.13 27.64
N GLU A 365 -25.28 -6.68 26.43
CA GLU A 365 -26.12 -7.86 26.12
C GLU A 365 -25.68 -9.11 26.89
N GLY A 366 -24.37 -9.26 27.14
CA GLY A 366 -23.80 -10.31 27.98
C GLY A 366 -23.91 -10.06 29.48
N GLY A 367 -24.48 -8.93 29.91
CA GLY A 367 -24.69 -8.58 31.33
C GLY A 367 -23.42 -8.14 32.07
N ALA A 368 -22.29 -7.99 31.38
CA ALA A 368 -21.03 -7.55 31.98
C ALA A 368 -20.89 -6.02 32.08
N LEU A 369 -21.70 -5.26 31.37
CA LEU A 369 -21.78 -3.81 31.46
C LEU A 369 -23.22 -3.39 31.80
N VAL A 370 -23.45 -2.93 33.04
CA VAL A 370 -24.77 -2.48 33.52
C VAL A 370 -24.64 -1.04 33.96
N ASP A 371 -25.49 -0.17 33.42
CA ASP A 371 -25.53 1.27 33.73
C ASP A 371 -24.16 1.95 33.63
N GLY A 372 -23.30 1.48 32.68
CA GLY A 372 -21.97 2.01 32.47
C GLY A 372 -20.89 1.49 33.44
N VAL A 373 -21.25 0.61 34.35
CA VAL A 373 -20.33 -0.03 35.33
C VAL A 373 -19.98 -1.45 34.87
N LEU A 374 -18.70 -1.74 34.82
CA LEU A 374 -18.18 -3.06 34.43
C LEU A 374 -18.28 -4.06 35.59
N ASN A 375 -18.90 -5.21 35.36
CA ASN A 375 -18.96 -6.32 36.30
C ASN A 375 -18.10 -7.49 35.83
N ASP A 376 -16.89 -7.59 36.37
CA ASP A 376 -15.89 -8.61 36.01
C ASP A 376 -16.22 -10.04 36.47
N THR A 377 -17.30 -10.24 37.20
CA THR A 377 -17.68 -11.54 37.76
C THR A 377 -18.76 -12.27 36.97
N VAL A 378 -19.30 -11.64 35.94
CA VAL A 378 -20.39 -12.19 35.12
C VAL A 378 -19.82 -13.21 34.13
N ASN A 379 -20.44 -14.38 34.10
CA ASN A 379 -20.17 -15.40 33.10
C ASN A 379 -21.02 -15.12 31.87
N MET A 380 -20.42 -14.51 30.83
CA MET A 380 -21.09 -14.17 29.57
C MET A 380 -21.37 -15.43 28.74
N GLU A 381 -22.50 -15.45 28.03
CA GLU A 381 -22.74 -16.45 27.01
C GLU A 381 -21.65 -16.41 25.91
N ALA A 382 -21.30 -17.58 25.36
CA ALA A 382 -20.19 -17.74 24.41
C ALA A 382 -20.29 -16.80 23.19
N GLN A 383 -21.50 -16.53 22.71
CA GLN A 383 -21.73 -15.63 21.57
C GLN A 383 -21.31 -14.18 21.88
N TYR A 384 -21.75 -13.63 23.02
CA TYR A 384 -21.41 -12.25 23.41
C TYR A 384 -19.93 -12.14 23.79
N LEU A 385 -19.36 -13.20 24.38
CA LEU A 385 -17.95 -13.26 24.71
C LEU A 385 -17.05 -13.23 23.44
N GLU A 386 -17.44 -13.98 22.40
CA GLU A 386 -16.71 -14.00 21.11
C GLU A 386 -16.81 -12.64 20.39
N ASP A 387 -17.99 -12.02 20.40
CA ASP A 387 -18.19 -10.69 19.81
C ASP A 387 -17.42 -9.59 20.56
N ALA A 388 -17.42 -9.62 21.89
CA ALA A 388 -16.64 -8.70 22.71
C ALA A 388 -15.14 -8.89 22.46
N ARG A 389 -14.67 -10.15 22.43
CA ARG A 389 -13.27 -10.47 22.14
C ARG A 389 -12.83 -10.00 20.76
N SER A 390 -13.63 -10.28 19.72
CA SER A 390 -13.32 -9.85 18.36
C SER A 390 -13.20 -8.33 18.23
N ALA A 391 -14.06 -7.57 18.93
CA ALA A 391 -14.00 -6.11 18.96
C ALA A 391 -12.81 -5.60 19.79
N TYR A 392 -12.51 -6.22 20.92
CA TYR A 392 -11.36 -5.92 21.76
C TYR A 392 -10.04 -6.15 21.03
N ASP A 393 -9.87 -7.30 20.37
CA ASP A 393 -8.67 -7.65 19.60
C ASP A 393 -8.42 -6.62 18.50
N TYR A 394 -9.48 -6.19 17.80
CA TYR A 394 -9.33 -5.12 16.80
C TYR A 394 -8.86 -3.82 17.46
N LEU A 395 -9.51 -3.37 18.53
CA LEU A 395 -9.16 -2.11 19.22
C LEU A 395 -7.75 -2.15 19.79
N ARG A 396 -7.31 -3.28 20.32
CA ARG A 396 -5.97 -3.44 20.89
C ARG A 396 -4.86 -3.19 19.86
N TYR A 397 -5.02 -3.73 18.65
CA TYR A 397 -4.01 -3.62 17.59
C TYR A 397 -4.25 -2.48 16.60
N SER A 398 -5.40 -1.80 16.67
CA SER A 398 -5.69 -0.68 15.78
C SER A 398 -4.87 0.55 16.14
N SER A 399 -4.53 1.34 15.13
CA SER A 399 -3.93 2.66 15.32
C SER A 399 -4.98 3.71 15.69
N GLY A 400 -4.53 4.87 16.14
CA GLY A 400 -5.39 5.99 16.51
C GLY A 400 -5.70 6.08 18.01
N ASN A 401 -6.48 7.07 18.38
CA ASN A 401 -6.82 7.33 19.78
C ASN A 401 -7.75 6.25 20.34
N LYS A 402 -7.49 5.85 21.57
CA LYS A 402 -8.34 4.97 22.35
C LYS A 402 -9.22 5.80 23.29
N SER A 403 -10.43 5.33 23.56
CA SER A 403 -11.28 5.96 24.56
C SER A 403 -10.89 5.58 25.99
N SER A 404 -11.26 6.41 26.95
CA SER A 404 -11.10 6.08 28.37
C SER A 404 -11.79 4.77 28.75
N PHE A 405 -12.94 4.48 28.15
CA PHE A 405 -13.65 3.21 28.35
C PHE A 405 -12.80 2.01 27.91
N PHE A 406 -12.14 2.10 26.75
CA PHE A 406 -11.29 1.00 26.28
C PHE A 406 -10.07 0.80 27.20
N GLU A 407 -9.48 1.89 27.69
CA GLU A 407 -8.37 1.85 28.65
C GLU A 407 -8.80 1.20 29.98
N GLU A 408 -9.97 1.57 30.49
CA GLU A 408 -10.56 0.94 31.68
C GLU A 408 -10.86 -0.54 31.45
N PHE A 409 -11.52 -0.88 30.34
CA PHE A 409 -11.86 -2.27 30.00
C PHE A 409 -10.60 -3.12 29.82
N SER A 410 -9.54 -2.62 29.20
CA SER A 410 -8.29 -3.35 28.98
C SER A 410 -7.60 -3.82 30.28
N ASN A 411 -7.88 -3.16 31.38
CA ASN A 411 -7.38 -3.53 32.71
C ASN A 411 -8.33 -4.48 33.47
N SER A 412 -9.45 -4.88 32.88
CA SER A 412 -10.44 -5.77 33.51
C SER A 412 -10.02 -7.24 33.49
N LYS A 413 -10.65 -8.06 34.35
CA LYS A 413 -10.44 -9.51 34.35
C LYS A 413 -10.97 -10.16 33.07
N ILE A 414 -12.06 -9.62 32.48
CA ILE A 414 -12.62 -10.11 31.23
C ILE A 414 -11.61 -9.91 30.10
N ALA A 415 -11.00 -8.75 29.98
CA ALA A 415 -9.97 -8.47 28.98
C ALA A 415 -8.73 -9.39 29.17
N SER A 416 -8.31 -9.59 30.43
CA SER A 416 -7.21 -10.52 30.75
C SER A 416 -7.51 -11.96 30.35
N SER A 417 -8.79 -12.38 30.41
CA SER A 417 -9.21 -13.72 29.95
C SER A 417 -9.09 -13.87 28.42
N PHE A 418 -9.28 -12.78 27.67
CA PHE A 418 -9.07 -12.77 26.23
C PHE A 418 -7.59 -12.96 25.89
N ASP A 419 -6.69 -12.34 26.63
CA ASP A 419 -5.24 -12.45 26.44
C ASP A 419 -4.73 -13.86 26.74
N ASN A 420 -5.14 -14.44 27.86
CA ASN A 420 -4.76 -15.78 28.26
C ASN A 420 -5.23 -16.86 27.28
N ASN A 421 -6.45 -16.72 26.73
CA ASN A 421 -6.96 -17.62 25.70
C ASN A 421 -6.27 -17.42 24.32
N THR A 422 -5.74 -16.25 24.04
CA THR A 422 -4.93 -16.03 22.82
C THR A 422 -3.56 -16.71 22.96
N TYR A 423 -3.00 -16.79 24.16
CA TYR A 423 -1.83 -17.61 24.44
C TYR A 423 -2.13 -19.10 24.33
N ASN A 424 -3.28 -19.57 24.84
CA ASN A 424 -3.66 -20.99 24.79
C ASN A 424 -4.14 -21.47 23.40
N ASN A 425 -4.70 -20.62 22.53
CA ASN A 425 -5.05 -20.96 21.13
C ASN A 425 -3.95 -20.60 20.12
N ARG A 426 -2.92 -19.86 20.55
CA ARG A 426 -1.61 -19.79 19.92
C ARG A 426 -0.66 -20.74 20.64
N ILE A 427 -1.15 -21.86 21.10
CA ILE A 427 -0.27 -22.99 21.32
C ILE A 427 0.24 -23.31 19.92
N THR A 428 1.29 -22.78 19.79
CA THR A 428 2.57 -23.33 20.02
C THR A 428 3.18 -23.65 18.70
N SER A 429 3.66 -22.66 18.07
CA SER A 429 4.94 -22.94 17.46
C SER A 429 5.99 -22.55 18.51
N PHE A 430 6.37 -23.45 19.38
CA PHE A 430 7.67 -23.39 20.01
C PHE A 430 8.69 -23.58 18.89
N TYR A 431 9.25 -22.50 18.39
CA TYR A 431 10.39 -22.57 17.49
C TYR A 431 11.63 -22.83 18.35
N TYR A 432 11.93 -24.08 18.58
CA TYR A 432 13.30 -24.45 18.90
C TYR A 432 14.07 -24.47 17.57
N SER A 433 14.78 -23.38 17.27
CA SER A 433 15.86 -23.47 16.31
C SER A 433 17.00 -24.21 16.99
N VAL A 434 17.05 -25.51 16.82
CA VAL A 434 18.23 -26.31 17.16
C VAL A 434 19.20 -26.09 16.02
N ASP A 435 20.29 -25.38 16.30
CA ASP A 435 21.42 -25.31 15.37
C ASP A 435 22.05 -26.71 15.33
N LEU A 436 21.81 -27.45 14.25
CA LEU A 436 22.24 -28.83 14.06
C LEU A 436 23.69 -28.93 13.56
N GLU A 437 24.35 -27.79 13.26
CA GLU A 437 25.74 -27.82 12.82
C GLU A 437 26.66 -28.37 13.93
N GLY A 438 27.11 -29.60 13.73
CA GLY A 438 28.14 -30.24 14.53
C GLY A 438 27.67 -30.89 15.85
N LYS A 439 26.37 -31.00 16.12
CA LYS A 439 25.85 -31.70 17.30
C LYS A 439 25.37 -33.11 16.98
N THR A 440 25.93 -34.09 17.66
CA THR A 440 25.43 -35.49 17.66
C THR A 440 24.40 -35.62 18.78
N PHE A 441 23.20 -36.10 18.43
CA PHE A 441 22.17 -36.44 19.38
C PHE A 441 22.19 -37.95 19.70
N ASP A 442 22.23 -38.30 20.98
CA ASP A 442 22.01 -39.68 21.39
C ASP A 442 20.52 -39.98 21.36
N ILE A 443 20.07 -40.68 20.33
CA ILE A 443 18.68 -41.12 20.18
C ILE A 443 18.44 -42.54 20.65
N SER A 444 19.40 -43.16 21.36
CA SER A 444 19.31 -44.57 21.80
C SER A 444 18.11 -44.84 22.73
N ALA A 445 17.58 -43.84 23.41
CA ALA A 445 16.40 -43.91 24.25
C ALA A 445 15.07 -43.77 23.47
N PHE A 446 15.10 -43.43 22.19
CA PHE A 446 13.90 -43.19 21.37
C PHE A 446 13.70 -44.31 20.35
N LYS A 447 12.47 -44.80 20.20
CA LYS A 447 12.13 -45.84 19.22
C LYS A 447 12.09 -45.34 17.78
N GLN A 448 11.82 -44.04 17.56
CA GLN A 448 11.76 -43.40 16.25
C GLN A 448 12.09 -41.93 16.36
N MET A 449 12.75 -41.38 15.35
CA MET A 449 12.95 -39.93 15.15
C MET A 449 12.34 -39.57 13.80
N LYS A 450 11.39 -38.63 13.80
CA LYS A 450 10.77 -38.10 12.57
C LYS A 450 11.14 -36.64 12.44
N LEU A 451 11.79 -36.27 11.34
CA LEU A 451 12.03 -34.87 10.97
C LEU A 451 10.77 -34.38 10.25
N ILE A 452 10.13 -33.35 10.80
CA ILE A 452 8.87 -32.82 10.28
C ILE A 452 9.09 -31.37 9.87
N SER A 453 8.63 -30.99 8.66
CA SER A 453 8.67 -29.61 8.23
C SER A 453 7.53 -28.83 8.88
N GLN A 454 7.76 -27.56 9.19
CA GLN A 454 6.82 -26.69 9.91
C GLN A 454 5.48 -26.40 9.18
N PHE A 455 5.23 -27.07 8.05
CA PHE A 455 4.02 -26.89 7.22
C PHE A 455 3.11 -28.14 7.18
N ASP A 456 3.35 -29.13 8.03
CA ASP A 456 2.61 -30.39 8.00
C ASP A 456 1.43 -30.33 9.00
N GLU A 457 0.19 -30.31 8.48
CA GLU A 457 -1.04 -30.29 9.31
C GLU A 457 -1.21 -31.58 10.15
N GLU A 458 -0.59 -32.70 9.75
CA GLU A 458 -0.61 -33.96 10.47
C GLU A 458 0.19 -33.87 11.78
N TYR A 459 1.20 -33.02 11.81
CA TYR A 459 2.04 -32.76 12.99
C TYR A 459 1.27 -32.10 14.14
N ALA A 460 0.38 -31.18 13.89
CA ALA A 460 -0.40 -30.51 14.93
C ALA A 460 -1.26 -31.55 15.68
N LYS A 461 -1.85 -32.51 14.97
CA LYS A 461 -2.68 -33.58 15.56
C LYS A 461 -1.85 -34.62 16.30
N GLU A 462 -0.69 -35.02 15.77
CA GLU A 462 0.22 -35.93 16.44
C GLU A 462 0.83 -35.33 17.72
N ALA A 463 1.20 -34.03 17.69
CA ALA A 463 1.69 -33.31 18.85
C ALA A 463 0.61 -33.18 19.93
N GLU A 464 -0.62 -32.83 19.58
CA GLU A 464 -1.75 -32.79 20.52
C GLU A 464 -2.02 -34.15 21.17
N SER A 465 -1.97 -35.24 20.40
CA SER A 465 -2.17 -36.60 20.93
C SER A 465 -1.03 -37.04 21.83
N PHE A 466 0.20 -36.65 21.55
CA PHE A 466 1.38 -36.93 22.37
C PHE A 466 1.31 -36.20 23.72
N PHE A 467 1.01 -34.91 23.71
CA PHE A 467 0.90 -34.09 24.92
C PHE A 467 -0.33 -34.46 25.76
N ALA A 468 -1.44 -34.89 25.14
CA ALA A 468 -2.61 -35.39 25.87
C ALA A 468 -2.37 -36.70 26.60
N GLY A 469 -1.40 -37.50 26.15
CA GLY A 469 -1.02 -38.79 26.78
C GLY A 469 0.06 -38.69 27.88
N LEU A 470 0.63 -37.49 28.11
CA LEU A 470 1.66 -37.30 29.12
C LEU A 470 1.06 -37.06 30.53
N ASP A 471 1.67 -37.67 31.55
CA ASP A 471 1.38 -37.40 32.96
C ASP A 471 1.59 -35.91 33.25
N PRO A 472 0.64 -35.20 33.94
CA PRO A 472 0.73 -33.80 34.25
C PRO A 472 2.06 -33.35 34.88
N ASN A 473 2.68 -34.20 35.69
CA ASN A 473 3.96 -33.95 36.34
C ASN A 473 5.17 -34.02 35.40
N LYS A 474 5.04 -34.73 34.27
CA LYS A 474 6.07 -34.77 33.22
C LYS A 474 5.91 -33.67 32.19
N ARG A 475 4.72 -33.12 32.07
CA ARG A 475 4.43 -32.02 31.17
C ARG A 475 5.21 -30.76 31.52
N GLU A 476 5.33 -30.42 32.82
CA GLU A 476 6.14 -29.30 33.32
C GLU A 476 7.66 -29.44 33.05
N GLU A 477 8.15 -30.67 32.92
CA GLU A 477 9.56 -30.95 32.65
C GLU A 477 9.91 -30.79 31.17
N TYR A 478 8.93 -30.97 30.29
CA TYR A 478 9.08 -30.71 28.84
C TYR A 478 8.67 -29.33 28.41
N GLU A 479 8.03 -28.53 29.28
CA GLU A 479 7.69 -27.12 29.07
C GLU A 479 8.81 -26.16 29.57
N LYS A 480 9.87 -26.64 30.21
CA LYS A 480 11.08 -25.94 30.61
C LYS A 480 12.21 -26.14 29.61
#